data_02f85da65b6b1c8bb6e70fa9511162b0
#
_entry.id   02f85da65b6b1c8bb6e70fa9511162b0
#
_cell.length_a   1.000
_cell.length_b   1.000
_cell.length_c   1.000
_cell.angle_alpha   90.00
_cell.angle_beta   90.00
_cell.angle_gamma   90.00
#
_symmetry.space_group_name_H-M   'P 1'
#
loop_
_entity.id
_entity.type
_entity.pdbx_description
1 polymer ?
#
loop_
_entity_poly.entity_id
_entity_poly.type
_entity_poly.pdbx_seq_one_letter_code
_entity_poly.pdbx_strand_id
1 'polypeptide(L)'
;MKDVVIVDAVRTPVGSFGGALASVPAVNLGTLVVKELIKRTGLDVNKIDELIFGCVLQGGQGQNVARQVLINAGIPQEIPAMTINKVCASGLRSVSLAAQCIR
;
A
#
# COMPACT_ATOMS: atom_id res chain seq x y z
N MET A 1 -3.51 -15.22 21.26
CA MET A 1 -2.96 -14.49 20.09
C MET A 1 -3.88 -14.74 18.88
N LYS A 2 -4.25 -13.72 18.16
CA LYS A 2 -5.10 -13.88 16.96
C LYS A 2 -4.29 -14.47 15.82
N ASP A 3 -4.95 -15.31 15.02
CA ASP A 3 -4.38 -15.77 13.76
C ASP A 3 -4.37 -14.63 12.75
N VAL A 4 -3.29 -14.53 12.00
CA VAL A 4 -3.12 -13.55 10.94
C VAL A 4 -3.07 -14.29 9.62
N VAL A 5 -3.87 -13.87 8.67
CA VAL A 5 -3.93 -14.49 7.34
C VAL A 5 -3.69 -13.45 6.26
N ILE A 6 -3.15 -13.89 5.12
CA ILE A 6 -3.08 -13.11 3.89
C ILE A 6 -4.27 -13.55 3.04
N VAL A 7 -5.12 -12.61 2.68
CA VAL A 7 -6.34 -12.91 1.91
C VAL A 7 -6.07 -12.92 0.42
N ASP A 8 -5.30 -11.96 -0.07
CA ASP A 8 -4.94 -11.85 -1.48
C ASP A 8 -3.67 -11.03 -1.65
N ALA A 9 -3.09 -11.08 -2.84
CA ALA A 9 -1.91 -10.33 -3.20
C ALA A 9 -1.91 -10.02 -4.70
N VAL A 10 -1.52 -8.80 -5.05
CA VAL A 10 -1.36 -8.37 -6.44
C VAL A 10 -0.12 -7.50 -6.56
N ARG A 11 0.41 -7.40 -7.76
CA ARG A 11 1.51 -6.49 -8.06
C ARG A 11 1.38 -5.89 -9.46
N THR A 12 2.01 -4.75 -9.65
CA THR A 12 2.28 -4.23 -11.00
C THR A 12 3.47 -4.95 -11.62
N PRO A 13 3.72 -4.81 -12.94
CA PRO A 13 5.00 -5.20 -13.52
C PRO A 13 6.16 -4.49 -12.79
N VAL A 14 7.32 -5.13 -12.79
CA VAL A 14 8.56 -4.53 -12.30
C VAL A 14 9.26 -3.87 -13.49
N GLY A 15 9.45 -2.55 -13.41
CA GLY A 15 10.10 -1.79 -14.48
C GLY A 15 11.61 -1.73 -14.31
N SER A 16 12.32 -1.46 -15.41
CA SER A 16 13.74 -1.12 -15.38
C SER A 16 13.93 0.35 -15.02
N PHE A 17 15.10 0.70 -14.51
CA PHE A 17 15.44 2.10 -14.25
C PHE A 17 15.32 2.94 -15.53
N GLY A 18 14.53 4.01 -15.49
CA GLY A 18 14.25 4.84 -16.67
C GLY A 18 13.40 4.15 -17.75
N GLY A 19 12.80 2.99 -17.45
CA GLY A 19 12.04 2.18 -18.40
C GLY A 19 10.55 2.52 -18.47
N ALA A 20 9.75 1.50 -18.74
CA ALA A 20 8.32 1.65 -19.07
C ALA A 20 7.48 2.30 -17.98
N LEU A 21 7.84 2.16 -16.71
CA LEU A 21 7.10 2.74 -15.58
C LEU A 21 7.71 4.06 -15.07
N ALA A 22 8.74 4.58 -15.72
CA ALA A 22 9.46 5.78 -15.24
C ALA A 22 8.57 7.01 -15.09
N SER A 23 7.55 7.15 -15.94
CA SER A 23 6.63 8.28 -15.93
C SER A 23 5.42 8.08 -15.00
N VAL A 24 5.28 6.90 -14.37
CA VAL A 24 4.13 6.58 -13.52
C VAL A 24 4.49 6.86 -12.06
N PRO A 25 3.83 7.82 -11.41
CA PRO A 25 4.08 8.09 -9.99
C PRO A 25 3.82 6.87 -9.11
N ALA A 26 4.62 6.72 -8.04
CA ALA A 26 4.46 5.62 -7.09
C ALA A 26 3.05 5.57 -6.49
N VAL A 27 2.46 6.73 -6.21
CA VAL A 27 1.07 6.82 -5.72
C VAL A 27 0.09 6.17 -6.68
N ASN A 28 0.28 6.36 -7.99
CA ASN A 28 -0.61 5.78 -9.00
C ASN A 28 -0.48 4.25 -9.05
N LEU A 29 0.75 3.73 -8.96
CA LEU A 29 0.99 2.29 -8.88
C LEU A 29 0.35 1.69 -7.62
N GLY A 30 0.54 2.32 -6.47
CA GLY A 30 -0.06 1.88 -5.21
C GLY A 30 -1.59 1.93 -5.25
N THR A 31 -2.16 3.00 -5.80
CA THR A 31 -3.62 3.12 -5.95
C THR A 31 -4.19 2.02 -6.82
N LEU A 32 -3.52 1.68 -7.91
CA LEU A 32 -3.95 0.62 -8.82
C LEU A 32 -4.04 -0.73 -8.11
N VAL A 33 -3.00 -1.11 -7.36
CA VAL A 33 -2.99 -2.40 -6.66
C VAL A 33 -4.01 -2.46 -5.52
N VAL A 34 -4.20 -1.37 -4.80
CA VAL A 34 -5.20 -1.31 -3.71
C VAL A 34 -6.61 -1.44 -4.28
N LYS A 35 -6.93 -0.71 -5.34
CA LYS A 35 -8.23 -0.84 -6.02
C LYS A 35 -8.49 -2.26 -6.50
N GLU A 36 -7.49 -2.91 -7.07
CA GLU A 36 -7.63 -4.28 -7.55
C GLU A 36 -7.85 -5.26 -6.40
N LEU A 37 -7.15 -5.09 -5.28
CA LEU A 37 -7.36 -5.92 -4.09
C LEU A 37 -8.78 -5.77 -3.53
N ILE A 38 -9.28 -4.55 -3.43
CA ILE A 38 -10.64 -4.28 -2.98
C ILE A 38 -11.65 -4.97 -3.90
N LYS A 39 -11.45 -4.85 -5.21
CA LYS A 39 -12.31 -5.48 -6.21
C LYS A 39 -12.32 -7.00 -6.12
N ARG A 40 -11.12 -7.62 -6.04
CA ARG A 40 -11.00 -9.08 -6.01
C ARG A 40 -11.56 -9.69 -4.75
N THR A 41 -11.32 -9.06 -3.62
CA THR A 41 -11.74 -9.59 -2.32
C THR A 41 -13.18 -9.27 -1.98
N GLY A 42 -13.77 -8.26 -2.62
CA GLY A 42 -15.10 -7.75 -2.24
C GLY A 42 -15.11 -7.11 -0.85
N LEU A 43 -13.94 -6.71 -0.33
CA LEU A 43 -13.80 -6.15 1.00
C LEU A 43 -14.61 -4.85 1.14
N ASP A 44 -15.39 -4.76 2.21
CA ASP A 44 -16.02 -3.51 2.61
C ASP A 44 -14.93 -2.55 3.11
N VAL A 45 -14.72 -1.46 2.38
CA VAL A 45 -13.69 -0.47 2.70
C VAL A 45 -13.85 0.17 4.08
N ASN A 46 -15.08 0.18 4.61
CA ASN A 46 -15.35 0.68 5.96
C ASN A 46 -14.82 -0.23 7.07
N LYS A 47 -14.42 -1.44 6.73
CA LYS A 47 -13.86 -2.42 7.68
C LYS A 47 -12.33 -2.46 7.67
N ILE A 48 -11.70 -1.60 6.90
CA ILE A 48 -10.24 -1.46 6.91
C ILE A 48 -9.85 -0.66 8.16
N ASP A 49 -8.89 -1.15 8.92
CA ASP A 49 -8.40 -0.45 10.11
C ASP A 49 -7.23 0.47 9.79
N GLU A 50 -6.37 0.09 8.85
CA GLU A 50 -5.18 0.86 8.51
C GLU A 50 -4.64 0.45 7.14
N LEU A 51 -3.99 1.38 6.45
CA LEU A 51 -3.19 1.13 5.26
C LEU A 51 -1.72 1.37 5.57
N ILE A 52 -0.88 0.36 5.35
CA ILE A 52 0.57 0.46 5.57
C ILE A 52 1.29 0.17 4.25
N PHE A 53 2.06 1.14 3.78
CA PHE A 53 2.83 1.00 2.54
C PHE A 53 4.32 1.21 2.78
N GLY A 54 5.14 0.39 2.11
CA GLY A 54 6.57 0.64 2.01
C GLY A 54 6.88 1.56 0.83
N CYS A 55 7.68 2.60 1.07
CA CYS A 55 8.18 3.47 0.02
C CYS A 55 9.57 3.99 0.40
N VAL A 56 10.56 3.71 -0.44
CA VAL A 56 11.95 4.08 -0.16
C VAL A 56 12.22 5.53 -0.51
N LEU A 57 11.91 5.92 -1.74
CA LEU A 57 12.22 7.25 -2.27
C LEU A 57 10.97 8.12 -2.21
N GLN A 58 10.81 8.84 -1.11
CA GLN A 58 9.61 9.64 -0.83
C GLN A 58 9.76 11.12 -1.21
N GLY A 59 10.98 11.59 -1.42
CA GLY A 59 11.24 12.98 -1.79
C GLY A 59 10.55 13.36 -3.10
N GLY A 60 9.89 14.52 -3.11
CA GLY A 60 9.18 15.00 -4.31
C GLY A 60 7.84 14.33 -4.58
N GLN A 61 7.38 13.42 -3.73
CA GLN A 61 6.11 12.70 -3.91
C GLN A 61 4.96 13.25 -3.05
N GLY A 62 5.18 14.37 -2.38
CA GLY A 62 4.20 14.93 -1.46
C GLY A 62 4.25 14.26 -0.09
N GLN A 63 3.23 14.53 0.73
CA GLN A 63 3.16 13.98 2.08
C GLN A 63 2.57 12.57 2.06
N ASN A 64 3.14 11.70 2.87
CA ASN A 64 2.61 10.37 3.19
C ASN A 64 2.01 9.64 1.98
N VAL A 65 2.85 8.97 1.21
CA VAL A 65 2.45 8.24 0.00
C VAL A 65 1.30 7.26 0.27
N ALA A 66 1.35 6.54 1.39
CA ALA A 66 0.26 5.64 1.79
C ALA A 66 -1.06 6.38 1.96
N ARG A 67 -1.06 7.56 2.54
CA ARG A 67 -2.27 8.39 2.70
C ARG A 67 -2.83 8.81 1.35
N GLN A 68 -1.97 9.19 0.41
CA GLN A 68 -2.42 9.54 -0.94
C GLN A 68 -3.05 8.35 -1.64
N VAL A 69 -2.46 7.17 -1.52
CA VAL A 69 -3.03 5.92 -2.05
C VAL A 69 -4.39 5.63 -1.44
N LEU A 70 -4.51 5.75 -0.11
CA LEU A 70 -5.75 5.50 0.61
C LEU A 70 -6.90 6.37 0.05
N ILE A 71 -6.67 7.66 -0.06
CA ILE A 71 -7.68 8.60 -0.56
C ILE A 71 -8.02 8.30 -2.03
N ASN A 72 -7.00 8.10 -2.86
CA ASN A 72 -7.21 7.84 -4.29
C ASN A 72 -7.90 6.51 -4.56
N ALA A 73 -7.73 5.53 -3.69
CA ALA A 73 -8.38 4.23 -3.81
C ALA A 73 -9.84 4.22 -3.32
N GLY A 74 -10.31 5.31 -2.74
CA GLY A 74 -11.69 5.41 -2.25
C GLY A 74 -11.91 4.82 -0.87
N ILE A 75 -10.85 4.61 -0.09
CA ILE A 75 -10.97 4.19 1.31
C ILE A 75 -11.39 5.41 2.14
N PRO A 76 -12.27 5.24 3.15
CA PRO A 76 -12.72 6.37 3.96
C PRO A 76 -11.57 7.18 4.57
N GLN A 77 -11.72 8.50 4.56
CA GLN A 77 -10.68 9.42 5.03
C GLN A 77 -10.35 9.28 6.52
N GLU A 78 -11.25 8.69 7.30
CA GLU A 78 -11.08 8.46 8.74
C GLU A 78 -10.07 7.34 9.02
N ILE A 79 -9.78 6.49 8.04
CA ILE A 79 -8.87 5.37 8.20
C ILE A 79 -7.42 5.87 8.10
N PRO A 80 -6.57 5.56 9.08
CA PRO A 80 -5.19 6.02 9.08
C PRO A 80 -4.35 5.31 8.03
N ALA A 81 -3.28 5.96 7.60
CA ALA A 81 -2.32 5.41 6.68
C ALA A 81 -0.90 5.75 7.13
N MET A 82 0.01 4.82 6.96
CA MET A 82 1.40 4.97 7.34
C MET A 82 2.32 4.52 6.20
N THR A 83 3.31 5.35 5.91
CA THR A 83 4.39 5.02 4.98
C THR A 83 5.64 4.69 5.77
N ILE A 84 6.25 3.55 5.48
CA ILE A 84 7.47 3.12 6.16
C ILE A 84 8.62 2.97 5.17
N ASN A 85 9.83 3.13 5.67
CA ASN A 85 11.04 2.96 4.89
C ASN A 85 12.03 2.08 5.64
N LYS A 86 12.32 0.92 5.09
CA LYS A 86 13.38 0.01 5.50
C LYS A 86 14.18 -0.42 4.27
N VAL A 87 14.45 0.54 3.40
CA VAL A 87 15.12 0.37 2.11
C VAL A 87 14.46 -0.78 1.33
N CYS A 88 15.19 -1.75 0.79
CA CYS A 88 14.63 -2.83 -0.03
C CYS A 88 13.62 -3.73 0.72
N ALA A 89 13.63 -3.73 2.04
CA ALA A 89 12.72 -4.51 2.86
C ALA A 89 11.41 -3.78 3.23
N SER A 90 11.17 -2.58 2.70
CA SER A 90 10.04 -1.75 3.10
C SER A 90 8.68 -2.43 2.89
N GLY A 91 8.49 -3.06 1.73
CA GLY A 91 7.24 -3.75 1.43
C GLY A 91 7.01 -4.96 2.34
N LEU A 92 8.02 -5.79 2.54
CA LEU A 92 7.91 -6.95 3.44
C LEU A 92 7.72 -6.50 4.89
N ARG A 93 8.40 -5.43 5.30
CA ARG A 93 8.22 -4.89 6.66
C ARG A 93 6.81 -4.37 6.89
N SER A 94 6.18 -3.78 5.88
CA SER A 94 4.78 -3.33 6.00
C SER A 94 3.83 -4.51 6.29
N VAL A 95 4.05 -5.66 5.66
CA VAL A 95 3.27 -6.88 5.91
C VAL A 95 3.49 -7.39 7.34
N SER A 96 4.74 -7.50 7.78
CA SER A 96 5.04 -7.97 9.14
C SER A 96 4.52 -7.01 10.21
N LEU A 97 4.56 -5.72 9.95
CA LEU A 97 4.03 -4.71 10.86
C LEU A 97 2.50 -4.81 10.98
N ALA A 98 1.81 -4.98 9.86
CA ALA A 98 0.37 -5.20 9.86
C ALA A 98 0.00 -6.46 10.66
N ALA A 99 0.78 -7.54 10.50
CA ALA A 99 0.58 -8.77 11.29
C ALA A 99 0.75 -8.51 12.80
N GLN A 100 1.74 -7.70 13.17
CA GLN A 100 1.93 -7.32 14.58
C GLN A 100 0.75 -6.50 15.12
N CYS A 101 0.19 -5.60 14.31
CA CYS A 101 -0.98 -4.81 14.70
C CYS A 101 -2.22 -5.67 14.96
N ILE A 102 -2.39 -6.78 14.24
CA ILE A 102 -3.51 -7.70 14.43
C ILE A 102 -3.33 -8.52 15.72
N ARG A 103 -2.12 -8.90 16.04
CA ARG A 103 -1.80 -9.70 17.24
C ARG A 103 -1.80 -8.87 18.50
#